data_fd1e3815375ab929f9653ede2d2e1773
#
_entry.id   fd1e3815375ab929f9653ede2d2e1773
#
_cell.length_a   1.000
_cell.length_b   1.000
_cell.length_c   1.000
_cell.angle_alpha   90.00
_cell.angle_beta   90.00
_cell.angle_gamma   90.00
#
_symmetry.space_group_name_H-M   'P 1'
#
loop_
_entity.id
_entity.type
_entity.pdbx_description
1 polymer ?
#
loop_
_entity_poly.entity_id
_entity_poly.type
_entity_poly.pdbx_seq_one_letter_code
_entity_poly.pdbx_strand_id
1 'polypeptide(L)'
;DFPPVHRVLKAVEVALRRYPDVTYLTFSGNGEPTLRPHFPEIAAAVRRLRDELSPEVKLAIFSNGTTAHLPHVQEALALFDAPILKLDAGDPETLARINCPAPEVKLEDILDGLKAVPGCIIQSVLVDGQVSNVRGEAFEAWVAALAAVRPAQVQIYSTDYPVPEAGVERVLPYVLKRLAGEVEERTGLQVCAYWF
;
A
#
# COMPACT_ATOMS: atom_id res chain seq x y z
N ASP A 1 -0.86 10.32 20.26
CA ASP A 1 -2.11 11.11 20.15
C ASP A 1 -2.29 11.57 18.70
N PHE A 2 -3.48 11.37 18.15
CA PHE A 2 -3.81 11.88 16.82
C PHE A 2 -4.16 13.37 16.89
N PRO A 3 -3.75 14.20 15.91
CA PRO A 3 -4.18 15.58 15.86
C PRO A 3 -5.70 15.67 15.66
N PRO A 4 -6.40 16.66 16.24
CA PRO A 4 -7.83 16.84 16.04
C PRO A 4 -8.18 17.01 14.55
N VAL A 5 -9.37 16.54 14.15
CA VAL A 5 -9.83 16.56 12.74
C VAL A 5 -9.73 17.95 12.12
N HIS A 6 -10.18 18.99 12.84
CA HIS A 6 -10.14 20.38 12.34
C HIS A 6 -8.72 20.89 12.03
N ARG A 7 -7.70 20.41 12.78
CA ARG A 7 -6.30 20.76 12.49
C ARG A 7 -5.80 20.08 11.24
N VAL A 8 -6.20 18.83 11.00
CA VAL A 8 -5.86 18.11 9.76
C VAL A 8 -6.44 18.85 8.56
N LEU A 9 -7.75 19.15 8.60
CA LEU A 9 -8.41 19.86 7.50
C LEU A 9 -7.83 21.25 7.26
N LYS A 10 -7.51 21.98 8.32
CA LYS A 10 -6.86 23.29 8.18
C LYS A 10 -5.47 23.19 7.55
N ALA A 11 -4.69 22.18 7.93
CA ALA A 11 -3.38 21.95 7.34
C ALA A 11 -3.48 21.59 5.85
N VAL A 12 -4.44 20.76 5.48
CA VAL A 12 -4.72 20.41 4.08
C VAL A 12 -5.14 21.64 3.27
N GLU A 13 -6.08 22.43 3.79
CA GLU A 13 -6.50 23.68 3.13
C GLU A 13 -5.31 24.60 2.85
N VAL A 14 -4.48 24.84 3.87
CA VAL A 14 -3.29 25.71 3.74
C VAL A 14 -2.32 25.13 2.72
N ALA A 15 -2.09 23.81 2.73
CA ALA A 15 -1.19 23.14 1.80
C ALA A 15 -1.67 23.26 0.35
N LEU A 16 -2.94 22.96 0.08
CA LEU A 16 -3.52 23.06 -1.27
C LEU A 16 -3.46 24.49 -1.83
N ARG A 17 -3.73 25.51 -0.98
CA ARG A 17 -3.62 26.91 -1.40
C ARG A 17 -2.18 27.34 -1.65
N ARG A 18 -1.22 26.80 -0.89
CA ARG A 18 0.19 27.19 -0.96
C ARG A 18 0.95 26.49 -2.10
N TYR A 19 0.54 25.28 -2.45
CA TYR A 19 1.22 24.42 -3.41
C TYR A 19 0.24 23.94 -4.51
N PRO A 20 -0.19 24.84 -5.42
CA PRO A 20 -1.21 24.52 -6.43
C PRO A 20 -0.75 23.49 -7.45
N ASP A 21 0.58 23.33 -7.64
CA ASP A 21 1.17 22.46 -8.67
C ASP A 21 1.53 21.06 -8.16
N VAL A 22 1.10 20.67 -6.94
CA VAL A 22 1.36 19.32 -6.45
C VAL A 22 0.54 18.31 -7.23
N THR A 23 1.13 17.16 -7.50
CA THR A 23 0.45 16.07 -8.21
C THR A 23 -0.42 15.24 -7.26
N TYR A 24 0.06 15.01 -6.03
CA TYR A 24 -0.61 14.16 -5.05
C TYR A 24 -0.72 14.82 -3.69
N LEU A 25 -1.87 14.65 -3.05
CA LEU A 25 -2.07 14.79 -1.62
C LEU A 25 -2.18 13.38 -1.02
N THR A 26 -1.21 13.01 -0.18
CA THR A 26 -1.08 11.63 0.26
C THR A 26 -1.38 11.47 1.74
N PHE A 27 -2.27 10.53 2.07
CA PHE A 27 -2.47 10.04 3.42
C PHE A 27 -1.34 9.05 3.74
N SER A 28 -0.46 9.46 4.63
CA SER A 28 0.68 8.67 5.10
C SER A 28 1.06 9.15 6.50
N GLY A 29 1.81 8.36 7.26
CA GLY A 29 2.27 8.75 8.58
C GLY A 29 3.08 7.68 9.29
N ASN A 30 3.37 7.91 10.58
CA ASN A 30 4.10 7.00 11.46
C ASN A 30 3.25 5.84 11.98
N GLY A 31 2.23 5.44 11.26
CA GLY A 31 1.32 4.36 11.60
C GLY A 31 0.33 4.13 10.48
N GLU A 32 -0.64 3.25 10.73
CA GLU A 32 -1.67 2.89 9.75
C GLU A 32 -2.79 3.95 9.73
N PRO A 33 -3.01 4.67 8.61
CA PRO A 33 -4.03 5.71 8.54
C PRO A 33 -5.45 5.20 8.78
N THR A 34 -5.75 3.98 8.33
CA THR A 34 -7.09 3.40 8.42
C THR A 34 -7.50 2.99 9.85
N LEU A 35 -6.53 2.88 10.77
CA LEU A 35 -6.79 2.67 12.20
C LEU A 35 -7.14 3.95 12.95
N ARG A 36 -7.02 5.10 12.28
CA ARG A 36 -7.35 6.37 12.93
C ARG A 36 -8.84 6.47 13.22
N PRO A 37 -9.25 6.86 14.43
CA PRO A 37 -10.64 7.22 14.72
C PRO A 37 -11.13 8.28 13.71
N HIS A 38 -12.34 8.12 13.19
CA HIS A 38 -12.94 9.02 12.19
C HIS A 38 -12.20 9.07 10.84
N PHE A 39 -11.46 8.00 10.46
CA PHE A 39 -10.79 7.94 9.16
C PHE A 39 -11.76 8.17 7.99
N PRO A 40 -12.96 7.54 7.92
CA PRO A 40 -13.90 7.77 6.83
C PRO A 40 -14.36 9.23 6.71
N GLU A 41 -14.66 9.88 7.84
CA GLU A 41 -15.10 11.28 7.88
C GLU A 41 -13.97 12.22 7.43
N ILE A 42 -12.74 11.94 7.83
CA ILE A 42 -11.57 12.73 7.43
C ILE A 42 -11.33 12.55 5.94
N ALA A 43 -11.35 11.32 5.42
CA ALA A 43 -11.17 11.05 3.99
C ALA A 43 -12.22 11.79 3.14
N ALA A 44 -13.50 11.71 3.54
CA ALA A 44 -14.58 12.41 2.86
C ALA A 44 -14.45 13.94 2.92
N ALA A 45 -14.03 14.49 4.06
CA ALA A 45 -13.85 15.92 4.22
C ALA A 45 -12.64 16.43 3.41
N VAL A 46 -11.53 15.70 3.39
CA VAL A 46 -10.35 16.03 2.58
C VAL A 46 -10.67 15.91 1.09
N ARG A 47 -11.44 14.89 0.66
CA ARG A 47 -11.90 14.75 -0.71
C ARG A 47 -12.69 15.97 -1.17
N ARG A 48 -13.69 16.41 -0.39
CA ARG A 48 -14.47 17.63 -0.70
C ARG A 48 -13.59 18.87 -0.79
N LEU A 49 -12.68 19.03 0.18
CA LEU A 49 -11.78 20.18 0.22
C LEU A 49 -10.85 20.23 -0.99
N ARG A 50 -10.31 19.08 -1.40
CA ARG A 50 -9.51 18.94 -2.61
C ARG A 50 -10.31 19.27 -3.86
N ASP A 51 -11.52 18.71 -4.01
CA ASP A 51 -12.38 18.92 -5.17
C ASP A 51 -12.77 20.40 -5.33
N GLU A 52 -12.90 21.13 -4.20
CA GLU A 52 -13.21 22.57 -4.19
C GLU A 52 -11.99 23.44 -4.51
N LEU A 53 -10.82 23.12 -3.96
CA LEU A 53 -9.65 24.01 -4.00
C LEU A 53 -8.65 23.66 -5.11
N SER A 54 -8.52 22.38 -5.46
CA SER A 54 -7.47 21.90 -6.36
C SER A 54 -7.91 20.57 -7.01
N PRO A 55 -8.92 20.55 -7.90
CA PRO A 55 -9.54 19.33 -8.43
C PRO A 55 -8.57 18.44 -9.21
N GLU A 56 -7.47 19.00 -9.74
CA GLU A 56 -6.45 18.25 -10.48
C GLU A 56 -5.49 17.46 -9.58
N VAL A 57 -5.42 17.82 -8.28
CA VAL A 57 -4.57 17.11 -7.32
C VAL A 57 -5.18 15.76 -6.99
N LYS A 58 -4.42 14.68 -7.19
CA LYS A 58 -4.87 13.32 -6.88
C LYS A 58 -4.76 13.01 -5.39
N LEU A 59 -5.75 12.32 -4.84
CA LEU A 59 -5.66 11.77 -3.48
C LEU A 59 -5.04 10.39 -3.51
N ALA A 60 -3.98 10.19 -2.74
CA ALA A 60 -3.36 8.89 -2.53
C ALA A 60 -3.39 8.50 -1.05
N ILE A 61 -3.33 7.22 -0.79
CA ILE A 61 -3.15 6.68 0.55
C ILE A 61 -2.15 5.53 0.52
N PHE A 62 -1.25 5.49 1.51
CA PHE A 62 -0.47 4.31 1.83
C PHE A 62 -1.10 3.62 3.04
N SER A 63 -1.43 2.34 2.89
CA SER A 63 -2.01 1.52 3.96
C SER A 63 -1.37 0.13 3.97
N ASN A 64 -1.26 -0.46 5.15
CA ASN A 64 -0.82 -1.85 5.29
C ASN A 64 -1.90 -2.88 4.90
N GLY A 65 -3.11 -2.43 4.56
CA GLY A 65 -4.21 -3.27 4.08
C GLY A 65 -4.94 -4.08 5.16
N THR A 66 -4.47 -4.08 6.41
CA THR A 66 -5.01 -4.98 7.45
C THR A 66 -6.47 -4.75 7.81
N THR A 67 -7.00 -3.56 7.56
CA THR A 67 -8.40 -3.19 7.82
C THR A 67 -9.23 -3.03 6.55
N ALA A 68 -8.65 -3.27 5.37
CA ALA A 68 -9.31 -3.07 4.08
C ALA A 68 -10.55 -3.96 3.87
N HIS A 69 -10.70 -5.04 4.64
CA HIS A 69 -11.88 -5.90 4.63
C HIS A 69 -13.11 -5.27 5.33
N LEU A 70 -12.92 -4.23 6.15
CA LEU A 70 -14.00 -3.58 6.89
C LEU A 70 -14.82 -2.67 5.96
N PRO A 71 -16.18 -2.78 5.91
CA PRO A 71 -17.01 -2.04 4.96
C PRO A 71 -16.80 -0.51 5.00
N HIS A 72 -16.75 0.08 6.19
CA HIS A 72 -16.55 1.53 6.34
C HIS A 72 -15.15 2.00 5.88
N VAL A 73 -14.13 1.11 5.93
CA VAL A 73 -12.79 1.39 5.40
C VAL A 73 -12.80 1.27 3.88
N GLN A 74 -13.49 0.28 3.30
CA GLN A 74 -13.64 0.14 1.85
C GLN A 74 -14.32 1.36 1.23
N GLU A 75 -15.41 1.83 1.85
CA GLU A 75 -16.11 3.05 1.43
C GLU A 75 -15.18 4.28 1.45
N ALA A 76 -14.35 4.39 2.48
CA ALA A 76 -13.37 5.48 2.57
C ALA A 76 -12.23 5.34 1.55
N LEU A 77 -11.72 4.12 1.33
CA LEU A 77 -10.66 3.85 0.35
C LEU A 77 -11.12 4.13 -1.08
N ALA A 78 -12.40 3.94 -1.39
CA ALA A 78 -12.99 4.28 -2.69
C ALA A 78 -13.00 5.79 -3.01
N LEU A 79 -12.72 6.65 -2.02
CA LEU A 79 -12.59 8.09 -2.22
C LEU A 79 -11.21 8.51 -2.76
N PHE A 80 -10.24 7.61 -2.76
CA PHE A 80 -8.88 7.89 -3.20
C PHE A 80 -8.70 7.56 -4.69
N ASP A 81 -7.96 8.43 -5.38
CA ASP A 81 -7.60 8.23 -6.78
C ASP A 81 -6.47 7.19 -6.93
N ALA A 82 -5.66 7.02 -5.87
CA ALA A 82 -4.59 6.04 -5.80
C ALA A 82 -4.56 5.37 -4.40
N PRO A 83 -5.40 4.35 -4.15
CA PRO A 83 -5.31 3.53 -2.95
C PRO A 83 -4.14 2.53 -3.09
N ILE A 84 -3.00 2.84 -2.43
CA ILE A 84 -1.78 2.04 -2.46
C ILE A 84 -1.72 1.20 -1.19
N LEU A 85 -1.88 -0.11 -1.34
CA LEU A 85 -2.04 -1.05 -0.24
C LEU A 85 -0.93 -2.11 -0.27
N LYS A 86 -0.44 -2.49 0.91
CA LYS A 86 0.66 -3.45 1.03
C LYS A 86 0.20 -4.89 0.83
N LEU A 87 1.03 -5.66 0.08
CA LEU A 87 0.94 -7.11 0.01
C LEU A 87 2.35 -7.68 -0.20
N ASP A 88 3.04 -8.00 0.88
CA ASP A 88 4.43 -8.48 0.86
C ASP A 88 4.54 -10.01 0.85
N ALA A 89 3.42 -10.71 1.05
CA ALA A 89 3.36 -12.17 1.12
C ALA A 89 2.03 -12.71 0.58
N GLY A 90 2.06 -13.93 0.06
CA GLY A 90 0.86 -14.65 -0.40
C GLY A 90 0.50 -15.84 0.48
N ASP A 91 1.26 -16.09 1.55
CA ASP A 91 1.01 -17.14 2.54
C ASP A 91 1.21 -16.62 3.96
N PRO A 92 0.56 -17.25 4.98
CA PRO A 92 0.60 -16.76 6.36
C PRO A 92 1.99 -16.84 7.00
N GLU A 93 2.81 -17.82 6.65
CA GLU A 93 4.15 -17.97 7.23
C GLU A 93 5.07 -16.83 6.77
N THR A 94 5.09 -16.54 5.47
CA THR A 94 5.85 -15.44 4.90
C THR A 94 5.36 -14.10 5.43
N LEU A 95 4.03 -13.90 5.55
CA LEU A 95 3.44 -12.70 6.16
C LEU A 95 3.94 -12.51 7.60
N ALA A 96 3.92 -13.57 8.40
CA ALA A 96 4.38 -13.52 9.79
C ALA A 96 5.87 -13.16 9.89
N ARG A 97 6.70 -13.65 8.98
CA ARG A 97 8.16 -13.43 8.98
C ARG A 97 8.57 -12.07 8.47
N ILE A 98 7.88 -11.52 7.47
CA ILE A 98 8.23 -10.23 6.84
C ILE A 98 7.54 -9.07 7.54
N ASN A 99 6.24 -9.18 7.81
CA ASN A 99 5.43 -8.07 8.29
C ASN A 99 5.20 -8.08 9.80
N CYS A 100 5.45 -9.22 10.48
CA CYS A 100 5.23 -9.40 11.92
C CYS A 100 3.89 -8.78 12.38
N PRO A 101 2.76 -9.16 11.77
CA PRO A 101 1.47 -8.54 12.05
C PRO A 101 1.01 -8.86 13.48
N ALA A 102 0.07 -8.06 13.99
CA ALA A 102 -0.62 -8.38 15.23
C ALA A 102 -1.36 -9.74 15.10
N PRO A 103 -1.50 -10.52 16.20
CA PRO A 103 -2.00 -11.89 16.15
C PRO A 103 -3.40 -12.06 15.55
N GLU A 104 -4.23 -11.02 15.62
CA GLU A 104 -5.59 -11.01 15.06
C GLU A 104 -5.62 -10.79 13.53
N VAL A 105 -4.54 -10.34 12.92
CA VAL A 105 -4.47 -10.06 11.48
C VAL A 105 -4.33 -11.36 10.70
N LYS A 106 -5.25 -11.60 9.77
CA LYS A 106 -5.26 -12.77 8.90
C LYS A 106 -5.01 -12.36 7.45
N LEU A 107 -4.25 -13.18 6.74
CA LEU A 107 -3.97 -12.95 5.32
C LEU A 107 -5.25 -12.98 4.48
N GLU A 108 -6.20 -13.86 4.80
CA GLU A 108 -7.48 -13.96 4.09
C GLU A 108 -8.24 -12.63 4.16
N ASP A 109 -8.31 -11.99 5.34
CA ASP A 109 -8.99 -10.71 5.53
C ASP A 109 -8.31 -9.61 4.71
N ILE A 110 -6.96 -9.61 4.66
CA ILE A 110 -6.19 -8.69 3.81
C ILE A 110 -6.55 -8.91 2.35
N LEU A 111 -6.47 -10.14 1.85
CA LEU A 111 -6.74 -10.47 0.44
C LEU A 111 -8.17 -10.12 0.03
N ASP A 112 -9.15 -10.37 0.88
CA ASP A 112 -10.54 -10.03 0.61
C ASP A 112 -10.76 -8.51 0.60
N GLY A 113 -10.10 -7.80 1.51
CA GLY A 113 -10.08 -6.34 1.48
C GLY A 113 -9.49 -5.75 0.21
N LEU A 114 -8.31 -6.27 -0.21
CA LEU A 114 -7.63 -5.81 -1.43
C LEU A 114 -8.46 -6.03 -2.69
N LYS A 115 -9.16 -7.16 -2.81
CA LYS A 115 -10.07 -7.44 -3.93
C LYS A 115 -11.26 -6.49 -3.99
N ALA A 116 -11.73 -6.02 -2.83
CA ALA A 116 -12.90 -5.17 -2.73
C ALA A 116 -12.62 -3.68 -2.98
N VAL A 117 -11.35 -3.23 -2.96
CA VAL A 117 -10.98 -1.83 -3.15
C VAL A 117 -10.84 -1.50 -4.64
N PRO A 118 -11.72 -0.64 -5.21
CA PRO A 118 -11.64 -0.26 -6.62
C PRO A 118 -10.31 0.44 -6.95
N GLY A 119 -9.69 0.07 -8.07
CA GLY A 119 -8.44 0.71 -8.52
C GLY A 119 -7.24 0.49 -7.59
N CYS A 120 -7.30 -0.53 -6.71
CA CYS A 120 -6.24 -0.87 -5.78
C CYS A 120 -4.88 -0.99 -6.49
N ILE A 121 -3.89 -0.32 -5.95
CA ILE A 121 -2.48 -0.45 -6.34
C ILE A 121 -1.81 -1.26 -5.23
N ILE A 122 -1.20 -2.38 -5.58
CA ILE A 122 -0.42 -3.15 -4.62
C ILE A 122 1.00 -2.62 -4.56
N GLN A 123 1.51 -2.40 -3.34
CA GLN A 123 2.91 -2.11 -3.12
C GLN A 123 3.54 -3.24 -2.30
N SER A 124 4.63 -3.82 -2.81
CA SER A 124 5.32 -4.95 -2.17
C SER A 124 6.80 -4.63 -1.94
N VAL A 125 7.27 -4.82 -0.71
CA VAL A 125 8.71 -4.89 -0.43
C VAL A 125 9.21 -6.31 -0.72
N LEU A 126 10.21 -6.40 -1.58
CA LEU A 126 10.87 -7.67 -1.90
C LEU A 126 12.21 -7.75 -1.17
N VAL A 127 12.40 -8.86 -0.46
CA VAL A 127 13.60 -9.13 0.34
C VAL A 127 14.11 -10.53 0.06
N ASP A 128 15.40 -10.73 0.29
CA ASP A 128 16.08 -12.03 0.21
C ASP A 128 16.89 -12.32 1.49
N GLY A 129 17.62 -13.42 1.52
CA GLY A 129 18.41 -13.85 2.66
C GLY A 129 17.78 -15.02 3.42
N GLN A 130 17.79 -14.98 4.74
CA GLN A 130 17.14 -15.99 5.58
C GLN A 130 15.62 -15.92 5.54
N VAL A 131 15.09 -14.71 5.28
CA VAL A 131 13.69 -14.46 4.96
C VAL A 131 13.62 -13.99 3.52
N SER A 132 12.83 -14.65 2.70
CA SER A 132 12.73 -14.34 1.27
C SER A 132 11.30 -14.44 0.78
N ASN A 133 10.88 -13.47 -0.02
CA ASN A 133 9.65 -13.51 -0.81
C ASN A 133 9.92 -13.41 -2.33
N VAL A 134 11.17 -13.64 -2.75
CA VAL A 134 11.60 -13.54 -4.16
C VAL A 134 11.95 -14.89 -4.79
N ARG A 135 11.71 -15.99 -4.08
CA ARG A 135 12.00 -17.34 -4.56
C ARG A 135 11.18 -18.41 -3.84
N GLY A 136 11.12 -19.60 -4.43
CA GLY A 136 10.45 -20.78 -3.85
C GLY A 136 8.95 -20.58 -3.64
N GLU A 137 8.40 -21.30 -2.68
CA GLU A 137 6.96 -21.30 -2.39
C GLU A 137 6.41 -19.92 -1.98
N ALA A 138 7.21 -19.14 -1.26
CA ALA A 138 6.81 -17.79 -0.86
C ALA A 138 6.59 -16.86 -2.07
N PHE A 139 7.46 -16.91 -3.08
CA PHE A 139 7.28 -16.16 -4.32
C PHE A 139 6.07 -16.66 -5.11
N GLU A 140 5.90 -17.97 -5.24
CA GLU A 140 4.76 -18.58 -5.94
C GLU A 140 3.43 -18.20 -5.28
N ALA A 141 3.35 -18.24 -3.95
CA ALA A 141 2.17 -17.83 -3.21
C ALA A 141 1.85 -16.34 -3.41
N TRP A 142 2.87 -15.47 -3.39
CA TRP A 142 2.70 -14.05 -3.63
C TRP A 142 2.20 -13.76 -5.05
N VAL A 143 2.76 -14.41 -6.08
CA VAL A 143 2.28 -14.26 -7.47
C VAL A 143 0.83 -14.74 -7.61
N ALA A 144 0.48 -15.87 -6.98
CA ALA A 144 -0.89 -16.37 -6.97
C ALA A 144 -1.86 -15.39 -6.28
N ALA A 145 -1.44 -14.79 -5.17
CA ALA A 145 -2.22 -13.76 -4.47
C ALA A 145 -2.45 -12.53 -5.34
N LEU A 146 -1.43 -12.01 -6.04
CA LEU A 146 -1.57 -10.92 -7.01
C LEU A 146 -2.54 -11.25 -8.13
N ALA A 147 -2.45 -12.46 -8.70
CA ALA A 147 -3.36 -12.94 -9.75
C ALA A 147 -4.82 -13.04 -9.24
N ALA A 148 -5.03 -13.36 -7.96
CA ALA A 148 -6.35 -13.43 -7.35
C ALA A 148 -6.94 -12.05 -7.00
N VAL A 149 -6.10 -11.11 -6.56
CA VAL A 149 -6.49 -9.73 -6.23
C VAL A 149 -6.79 -8.92 -7.49
N ARG A 150 -5.99 -9.10 -8.57
CA ARG A 150 -6.07 -8.34 -9.83
C ARG A 150 -6.03 -6.82 -9.65
N PRO A 151 -4.99 -6.29 -9.01
CA PRO A 151 -4.87 -4.86 -8.78
C PRO A 151 -4.73 -4.09 -10.11
N ALA A 152 -4.97 -2.78 -10.07
CA ALA A 152 -4.75 -1.89 -11.22
C ALA A 152 -3.26 -1.80 -11.60
N GLN A 153 -2.38 -1.89 -10.60
CA GLN A 153 -0.92 -1.87 -10.77
C GLN A 153 -0.26 -2.58 -9.59
N VAL A 154 0.91 -3.15 -9.82
CA VAL A 154 1.81 -3.65 -8.78
C VAL A 154 3.07 -2.81 -8.76
N GLN A 155 3.46 -2.33 -7.60
CA GLN A 155 4.70 -1.61 -7.33
C GLN A 155 5.61 -2.48 -6.48
N ILE A 156 6.80 -2.80 -6.97
CA ILE A 156 7.78 -3.57 -6.23
C ILE A 156 9.03 -2.74 -5.96
N TYR A 157 9.58 -2.89 -4.78
CA TYR A 157 10.82 -2.25 -4.37
C TYR A 157 11.56 -3.13 -3.35
N SER A 158 12.76 -2.75 -2.97
CA SER A 158 13.50 -3.41 -1.89
C SER A 158 14.01 -2.40 -0.88
N THR A 159 14.65 -2.89 0.16
CA THR A 159 15.25 -2.06 1.22
C THR A 159 16.44 -1.28 0.66
N ASP A 160 16.47 0.05 0.88
CA ASP A 160 17.59 0.91 0.47
C ASP A 160 18.60 1.15 1.58
N TYR A 161 18.17 1.01 2.82
CA TYR A 161 18.98 1.14 4.00
C TYR A 161 19.20 -0.22 4.66
N PRO A 162 20.30 -0.41 5.40
CA PRO A 162 20.47 -1.59 6.23
C PRO A 162 19.28 -1.74 7.17
N VAL A 163 18.62 -2.89 7.10
CA VAL A 163 17.55 -3.21 8.05
C VAL A 163 18.17 -3.72 9.36
N PRO A 164 17.56 -3.43 10.52
CA PRO A 164 18.05 -3.92 11.81
C PRO A 164 18.05 -5.44 11.92
N GLU A 165 17.16 -6.09 11.16
CA GLU A 165 16.98 -7.55 11.19
C GLU A 165 18.12 -8.26 10.49
N ALA A 166 18.85 -9.08 11.25
CA ALA A 166 19.94 -9.88 10.71
C ALA A 166 19.38 -10.95 9.76
N GLY A 167 19.98 -11.05 8.58
CA GLY A 167 19.58 -12.06 7.60
C GLY A 167 18.52 -11.61 6.60
N VAL A 168 18.10 -10.35 6.62
CA VAL A 168 17.34 -9.73 5.54
C VAL A 168 18.30 -9.06 4.57
N GLU A 169 18.26 -9.46 3.31
CA GLU A 169 19.11 -8.95 2.25
C GLU A 169 18.32 -8.13 1.24
N ARG A 170 18.96 -7.07 0.75
CA ARG A 170 18.41 -6.23 -0.33
C ARG A 170 18.34 -7.01 -1.64
N VAL A 171 17.24 -6.89 -2.34
CA VAL A 171 17.12 -7.34 -3.73
C VAL A 171 17.67 -6.28 -4.67
N LEU A 172 18.62 -6.66 -5.51
CA LEU A 172 19.30 -5.73 -6.41
C LEU A 172 18.39 -5.27 -7.56
N PRO A 173 18.59 -4.07 -8.11
CA PRO A 173 17.72 -3.49 -9.14
C PRO A 173 17.50 -4.38 -10.37
N TYR A 174 18.53 -5.07 -10.84
CA TYR A 174 18.39 -5.97 -11.99
C TYR A 174 17.54 -7.20 -11.69
N VAL A 175 17.54 -7.68 -10.42
CA VAL A 175 16.67 -8.77 -9.96
C VAL A 175 15.23 -8.27 -9.86
N LEU A 176 14.99 -7.09 -9.27
CA LEU A 176 13.65 -6.48 -9.23
C LEU A 176 13.08 -6.35 -10.63
N LYS A 177 13.87 -5.86 -11.60
CA LYS A 177 13.44 -5.72 -13.00
C LYS A 177 13.08 -7.08 -13.62
N ARG A 178 13.88 -8.12 -13.37
CA ARG A 178 13.59 -9.48 -13.84
C ARG A 178 12.31 -10.02 -13.22
N LEU A 179 12.12 -9.88 -11.89
CA LEU A 179 10.91 -10.32 -11.19
C LEU A 179 9.67 -9.57 -11.67
N ALA A 180 9.77 -8.26 -11.94
CA ALA A 180 8.67 -7.51 -12.52
C ALA A 180 8.22 -8.11 -13.86
N GLY A 181 9.14 -8.36 -14.78
CA GLY A 181 8.82 -9.00 -16.07
C GLY A 181 8.24 -10.40 -15.92
N GLU A 182 8.77 -11.20 -14.99
CA GLU A 182 8.24 -12.55 -14.71
C GLU A 182 6.79 -12.50 -14.20
N VAL A 183 6.47 -11.58 -13.28
CA VAL A 183 5.11 -11.40 -12.76
C VAL A 183 4.17 -10.89 -13.84
N GLU A 184 4.60 -9.92 -14.67
CA GLU A 184 3.81 -9.43 -15.80
C GLU A 184 3.48 -10.54 -16.79
N GLU A 185 4.45 -11.36 -17.19
CA GLU A 185 4.25 -12.49 -18.11
C GLU A 185 3.26 -13.51 -17.56
N ARG A 186 3.36 -13.83 -16.26
CA ARG A 186 2.54 -14.86 -15.62
C ARG A 186 1.12 -14.41 -15.29
N THR A 187 0.92 -13.12 -15.01
CA THR A 187 -0.35 -12.61 -14.47
C THR A 187 -1.09 -11.66 -15.42
N GLY A 188 -0.39 -11.08 -16.39
CA GLY A 188 -0.90 -10.00 -17.23
C GLY A 188 -1.09 -8.67 -16.50
N LEU A 189 -0.59 -8.53 -15.26
CA LEU A 189 -0.66 -7.30 -14.47
C LEU A 189 0.46 -6.34 -14.88
N GLN A 190 0.22 -5.03 -14.76
CA GLN A 190 1.28 -4.04 -14.88
C GLN A 190 2.14 -4.02 -13.61
N VAL A 191 3.45 -4.23 -13.73
CA VAL A 191 4.38 -4.26 -12.59
C VAL A 191 5.48 -3.21 -12.77
N CYS A 192 5.58 -2.28 -11.84
CA CYS A 192 6.61 -1.25 -11.81
C CYS A 192 7.64 -1.56 -10.72
N ALA A 193 8.91 -1.69 -11.09
CA ALA A 193 10.00 -1.85 -10.15
C ALA A 193 10.65 -0.49 -9.84
N TYR A 194 10.82 -0.20 -8.54
CA TYR A 194 11.42 1.03 -8.03
C TYR A 194 12.71 0.73 -7.27
N TRP A 195 13.73 1.57 -7.45
CA TRP A 195 14.99 1.53 -6.71
C TRP A 195 15.57 2.94 -6.63
N PHE A 196 16.36 3.22 -5.62
CA PHE A 196 17.10 4.46 -5.40
C PHE A 196 18.59 4.23 -5.49
#